data_3aa61b851dc5be854780933f4778b601
#
_entry.id   3aa61b851dc5be854780933f4778b601
#
_cell.length_a   1.000
_cell.length_b   1.000
_cell.length_c   1.000
_cell.angle_alpha   90.00
_cell.angle_beta   90.00
_cell.angle_gamma   90.00
#
_symmetry.space_group_name_H-M   'P 1'
#
loop_
_entity.id
_entity.type
_entity.pdbx_description
1 polymer ?
#
loop_
_entity_poly.entity_id
_entity_poly.type
_entity_poly.pdbx_seq_one_letter_code
_entity_poly.pdbx_strand_id
1 'polypeptide(L)'
;MEEILRDSRNAVEKYHDPSPYSMNMVALAPCSPFSASEELYRQSAILARDLGVRLHTRLCETLDEENYVLTKYGKRPLAYMESMNWIGNDVWYAHGIHFQDEELRLLAETGTGVAHCPISNMKLSSGICRIPDMLKLGVPVGLAVDGSASNDGSNLLEELRVAFLLHRLNSSITNIK
;
A
#
# COMPACT_ATOMS: atom_id res chain seq x y z
N MET A 1 10.10 8.41 -18.77
CA MET A 1 8.69 8.23 -18.40
C MET A 1 7.92 7.46 -19.46
N GLU A 2 7.88 7.90 -20.69
CA GLU A 2 7.18 7.19 -21.79
C GLU A 2 7.60 5.72 -21.94
N GLU A 3 8.88 5.43 -21.80
CA GLU A 3 9.42 4.07 -21.86
C GLU A 3 8.85 3.20 -20.72
N ILE A 4 8.81 3.71 -19.49
CA ILE A 4 8.25 3.00 -18.33
C ILE A 4 6.77 2.66 -18.57
N LEU A 5 5.98 3.63 -19.04
CA LEU A 5 4.55 3.43 -19.31
C LEU A 5 4.30 2.44 -20.45
N ARG A 6 5.10 2.53 -21.53
CA ARG A 6 5.05 1.57 -22.64
C ARG A 6 5.39 0.16 -22.17
N ASP A 7 6.44 -0.01 -21.39
CA ASP A 7 6.87 -1.32 -20.90
C ASP A 7 5.87 -1.89 -19.87
N SER A 8 5.24 -1.02 -19.06
CA SER A 8 4.14 -1.38 -18.18
C SER A 8 2.93 -1.89 -18.99
N ARG A 9 2.54 -1.19 -20.05
CA ARG A 9 1.47 -1.63 -20.98
C ARG A 9 1.80 -2.99 -21.58
N ASN A 10 2.99 -3.14 -22.12
CA ASN A 10 3.45 -4.40 -22.73
C ASN A 10 3.41 -5.56 -21.72
N ALA A 11 3.79 -5.31 -20.47
CA ALA A 11 3.73 -6.32 -19.42
C ALA A 11 2.29 -6.74 -19.09
N VAL A 12 1.37 -5.78 -19.02
CA VAL A 12 -0.06 -6.08 -18.80
C VAL A 12 -0.61 -6.88 -19.98
N GLU A 13 -0.45 -6.40 -21.21
CA GLU A 13 -0.99 -7.04 -22.41
C GLU A 13 -0.45 -8.47 -22.62
N LYS A 14 0.78 -8.71 -22.18
CA LYS A 14 1.43 -10.02 -22.34
C LYS A 14 1.13 -11.02 -21.22
N TYR A 15 0.98 -10.55 -19.99
CA TYR A 15 1.01 -11.45 -18.82
C TYR A 15 -0.23 -11.36 -17.92
N HIS A 16 -1.06 -10.30 -18.04
CA HIS A 16 -2.22 -10.16 -17.19
C HIS A 16 -3.34 -11.09 -17.67
N ASP A 17 -3.82 -11.93 -16.78
CA ASP A 17 -5.02 -12.75 -17.00
C ASP A 17 -6.13 -12.21 -16.09
N PRO A 18 -7.19 -11.59 -16.64
CA PRO A 18 -8.30 -11.03 -15.87
C PRO A 18 -9.28 -12.08 -15.32
N SER A 19 -9.06 -13.37 -15.61
CA SER A 19 -9.93 -14.44 -15.13
C SER A 19 -9.97 -14.49 -13.60
N PRO A 20 -11.13 -14.77 -12.98
CA PRO A 20 -11.21 -14.95 -11.54
C PRO A 20 -10.22 -16.01 -11.05
N TYR A 21 -9.46 -15.68 -9.98
CA TYR A 21 -8.45 -16.56 -9.37
C TYR A 21 -7.27 -16.91 -10.27
N SER A 22 -7.02 -16.14 -11.33
CA SER A 22 -5.81 -16.29 -12.15
C SER A 22 -4.54 -16.22 -11.30
N MET A 23 -3.55 -17.03 -11.67
CA MET A 23 -2.21 -17.01 -11.08
C MET A 23 -1.31 -15.90 -11.64
N ASN A 24 -1.71 -15.26 -12.74
CA ASN A 24 -0.95 -14.23 -13.42
C ASN A 24 -1.73 -12.91 -13.48
N MET A 25 -1.63 -12.13 -12.42
CA MET A 25 -2.22 -10.79 -12.36
C MET A 25 -1.13 -9.72 -12.33
N VAL A 26 -1.28 -8.69 -13.14
CA VAL A 26 -0.34 -7.54 -13.20
C VAL A 26 -1.01 -6.33 -12.58
N ALA A 27 -0.27 -5.58 -11.78
CA ALA A 27 -0.64 -4.26 -11.27
C ALA A 27 0.45 -3.24 -11.61
N LEU A 28 0.10 -1.97 -11.79
CA LEU A 28 1.11 -0.93 -11.96
C LEU A 28 1.58 -0.43 -10.59
N ALA A 29 2.89 -0.43 -10.38
CA ALA A 29 3.47 -0.22 -9.05
C ALA A 29 4.68 0.73 -9.02
N PRO A 30 4.51 2.04 -9.28
CA PRO A 30 5.55 3.04 -8.96
C PRO A 30 5.96 2.89 -7.49
N CYS A 31 7.28 2.89 -7.21
CA CYS A 31 7.80 2.38 -5.95
C CYS A 31 7.34 3.15 -4.71
N SER A 32 7.51 4.48 -4.68
CA SER A 32 7.16 5.33 -3.54
C SER A 32 7.18 6.82 -3.91
N PRO A 33 6.60 7.72 -3.09
CA PRO A 33 6.69 9.17 -3.28
C PRO A 33 8.13 9.72 -3.32
N PHE A 34 9.10 9.02 -2.77
CA PHE A 34 10.51 9.41 -2.85
C PHE A 34 11.10 9.27 -4.25
N SER A 35 10.67 8.28 -5.02
CA SER A 35 11.34 7.84 -6.26
C SER A 35 10.51 8.02 -7.52
N ALA A 36 9.20 8.17 -7.41
CA ALA A 36 8.30 8.36 -8.53
C ALA A 36 7.84 9.82 -8.62
N SER A 37 7.82 10.37 -9.84
CA SER A 37 7.34 11.73 -10.07
C SER A 37 5.80 11.79 -10.02
N GLU A 38 5.26 12.98 -9.74
CA GLU A 38 3.81 13.24 -9.79
C GLU A 38 3.21 12.84 -11.14
N GLU A 39 3.89 13.20 -12.23
CA GLU A 39 3.42 12.87 -13.56
C GLU A 39 3.40 11.35 -13.81
N LEU A 40 4.39 10.60 -13.31
CA LEU A 40 4.37 9.14 -13.42
C LEU A 40 3.18 8.54 -12.67
N TYR A 41 2.85 9.04 -11.48
CA TYR A 41 1.66 8.61 -10.75
C TYR A 41 0.38 8.90 -11.53
N ARG A 42 0.20 10.12 -12.06
CA ARG A 42 -0.97 10.50 -12.84
C ARG A 42 -1.16 9.63 -14.07
N GLN A 43 -0.10 9.46 -14.85
CA GLN A 43 -0.14 8.63 -16.06
C GLN A 43 -0.32 7.15 -15.77
N SER A 44 0.25 6.64 -14.68
CA SER A 44 0.02 5.26 -14.24
C SER A 44 -1.42 5.01 -13.82
N ALA A 45 -2.07 5.98 -13.16
CA ALA A 45 -3.48 5.87 -12.79
C ALA A 45 -4.40 5.82 -14.02
N ILE A 46 -4.12 6.64 -15.02
CA ILE A 46 -4.86 6.62 -16.30
C ILE A 46 -4.65 5.27 -16.99
N LEU A 47 -3.39 4.87 -17.16
CA LEU A 47 -3.04 3.64 -17.86
C LEU A 47 -3.63 2.38 -17.19
N ALA A 48 -3.56 2.30 -15.87
CA ALA A 48 -4.10 1.16 -15.13
C ALA A 48 -5.61 1.00 -15.34
N ARG A 49 -6.36 2.10 -15.29
CA ARG A 49 -7.82 2.10 -15.49
C ARG A 49 -8.21 1.81 -16.93
N ASP A 50 -7.45 2.32 -17.91
CA ASP A 50 -7.61 1.97 -19.34
C ASP A 50 -7.43 0.47 -19.59
N LEU A 51 -6.49 -0.15 -18.88
CA LEU A 51 -6.16 -1.57 -19.02
C LEU A 51 -6.96 -2.48 -18.06
N GLY A 52 -7.78 -1.91 -17.16
CA GLY A 52 -8.55 -2.67 -16.17
C GLY A 52 -7.68 -3.39 -15.13
N VAL A 53 -6.49 -2.86 -14.82
CA VAL A 53 -5.58 -3.40 -13.81
C VAL A 53 -5.51 -2.52 -12.58
N ARG A 54 -4.97 -3.05 -11.48
CA ARG A 54 -4.88 -2.37 -10.19
C ARG A 54 -3.62 -1.53 -10.06
N LEU A 55 -3.62 -0.68 -9.03
CA LEU A 55 -2.54 0.23 -8.66
C LEU A 55 -1.98 -0.11 -7.30
N HIS A 56 -0.66 -0.07 -7.16
CA HIS A 56 0.05 -0.33 -5.92
C HIS A 56 1.24 0.61 -5.74
N THR A 57 1.45 1.07 -4.51
CA THR A 57 2.68 1.77 -4.10
C THR A 57 2.91 1.64 -2.60
N ARG A 58 4.11 1.94 -2.12
CA ARG A 58 4.37 2.15 -0.70
C ARG A 58 3.84 3.51 -0.29
N LEU A 59 3.24 3.61 0.89
CA LEU A 59 2.75 4.89 1.42
C LEU A 59 2.68 4.87 2.96
N CYS A 60 2.99 6.02 3.56
CA CYS A 60 2.94 6.22 5.01
C CYS A 60 3.75 5.17 5.80
N GLU A 61 4.90 4.78 5.27
CA GLU A 61 5.79 3.83 5.92
C GLU A 61 6.59 4.50 7.05
N THR A 62 7.14 5.69 6.81
CA THR A 62 8.03 6.40 7.73
C THR A 62 7.62 7.86 7.92
N LEU A 63 8.04 8.44 9.04
CA LEU A 63 7.90 9.90 9.26
C LEU A 63 8.73 10.72 8.28
N ASP A 64 9.84 10.17 7.79
CA ASP A 64 10.67 10.83 6.77
C ASP A 64 9.91 10.99 5.46
N GLU A 65 9.09 10.00 5.07
CA GLU A 65 8.22 10.10 3.91
C GLU A 65 7.18 11.22 4.10
N GLU A 66 6.53 11.27 5.27
CA GLU A 66 5.57 12.31 5.60
C GLU A 66 6.21 13.69 5.50
N ASN A 67 7.38 13.89 6.14
CA ASN A 67 8.12 15.15 6.12
C ASN A 67 8.55 15.55 4.69
N TYR A 68 8.99 14.58 3.90
CA TYR A 68 9.38 14.82 2.51
C TYR A 68 8.18 15.30 1.67
N VAL A 69 7.04 14.60 1.75
CA VAL A 69 5.85 14.94 0.97
C VAL A 69 5.26 16.27 1.42
N LEU A 70 5.18 16.52 2.73
CA LEU A 70 4.74 17.80 3.29
C LEU A 70 5.64 18.96 2.83
N THR A 71 6.95 18.79 2.91
CA THR A 71 7.91 19.84 2.53
C THR A 71 7.86 20.14 1.04
N LYS A 72 7.77 19.09 0.21
CA LYS A 72 7.87 19.22 -1.24
C LYS A 72 6.55 19.61 -1.90
N TYR A 73 5.44 19.09 -1.39
CA TYR A 73 4.13 19.22 -2.04
C TYR A 73 3.06 19.93 -1.18
N GLY A 74 3.37 20.25 0.08
CA GLY A 74 2.44 20.93 0.98
C GLY A 74 1.23 20.09 1.40
N LYS A 75 1.29 18.77 1.24
CA LYS A 75 0.19 17.82 1.50
C LYS A 75 0.70 16.64 2.31
N ARG A 76 -0.17 16.04 3.11
CA ARG A 76 0.10 14.72 3.68
C ARG A 76 0.14 13.66 2.56
N PRO A 77 0.86 12.52 2.78
CA PRO A 77 1.03 11.51 1.73
C PRO A 77 -0.26 11.02 1.10
N LEU A 78 -1.32 10.72 1.86
CA LEU A 78 -2.59 10.25 1.29
C LEU A 78 -3.29 11.35 0.46
N ALA A 79 -3.33 12.58 0.95
CA ALA A 79 -3.91 13.71 0.21
C ALA A 79 -3.13 14.03 -1.08
N TYR A 80 -1.82 13.80 -1.06
CA TYR A 80 -0.99 13.88 -2.27
C TYR A 80 -1.37 12.81 -3.27
N MET A 81 -1.54 11.55 -2.86
CA MET A 81 -1.96 10.45 -3.72
C MET A 81 -3.39 10.66 -4.26
N GLU A 82 -4.31 11.09 -3.41
CA GLU A 82 -5.68 11.43 -3.82
C GLU A 82 -5.70 12.48 -4.94
N SER A 83 -4.85 13.51 -4.86
CA SER A 83 -4.75 14.55 -5.90
C SER A 83 -4.28 14.04 -7.27
N MET A 84 -3.83 12.80 -7.34
CA MET A 84 -3.40 12.10 -8.56
C MET A 84 -4.31 10.94 -8.96
N ASN A 85 -5.51 10.85 -8.35
CA ASN A 85 -6.45 9.73 -8.55
C ASN A 85 -5.91 8.36 -8.08
N TRP A 86 -5.05 8.35 -7.08
CA TRP A 86 -4.53 7.14 -6.46
C TRP A 86 -5.32 6.76 -5.21
N ILE A 87 -6.64 6.68 -5.35
CA ILE A 87 -7.58 6.25 -4.32
C ILE A 87 -8.75 5.51 -4.98
N GLY A 88 -9.28 4.49 -4.31
CA GLY A 88 -10.37 3.66 -4.82
C GLY A 88 -10.14 2.18 -4.56
N ASN A 89 -11.13 1.35 -4.90
CA ASN A 89 -11.10 -0.10 -4.69
C ASN A 89 -10.14 -0.83 -5.65
N ASP A 90 -9.58 -0.11 -6.61
CA ASP A 90 -8.54 -0.56 -7.52
C ASP A 90 -7.12 -0.24 -7.02
N VAL A 91 -6.99 0.40 -5.85
CA VAL A 91 -5.73 0.87 -5.27
C VAL A 91 -5.45 0.20 -3.94
N TRP A 92 -4.19 -0.15 -3.68
CA TRP A 92 -3.75 -0.51 -2.32
C TRP A 92 -2.35 0.02 -2.03
N TYR A 93 -2.09 0.29 -0.74
CA TYR A 93 -0.82 0.79 -0.24
C TYR A 93 -0.12 -0.24 0.63
N ALA A 94 1.19 -0.42 0.46
CA ALA A 94 1.99 -1.17 1.41
C ALA A 94 2.33 -0.31 2.62
N HIS A 95 2.50 -0.97 3.77
CA HIS A 95 2.86 -0.43 5.08
C HIS A 95 1.74 0.32 5.79
N GLY A 96 1.41 1.56 5.40
CA GLY A 96 0.29 2.32 5.95
C GLY A 96 0.38 2.64 7.44
N ILE A 97 1.61 2.79 7.99
CA ILE A 97 1.86 2.89 9.44
C ILE A 97 1.37 4.21 10.01
N HIS A 98 1.64 5.31 9.29
CA HIS A 98 1.43 6.69 9.76
C HIS A 98 0.15 7.34 9.24
N PHE A 99 -0.87 6.57 8.87
CA PHE A 99 -2.19 7.12 8.56
C PHE A 99 -2.88 7.69 9.80
N GLN A 100 -3.52 8.86 9.62
CA GLN A 100 -4.33 9.53 10.65
C GLN A 100 -5.79 9.03 10.63
N ASP A 101 -6.58 9.39 11.63
CA ASP A 101 -7.97 8.91 11.78
C ASP A 101 -8.85 9.24 10.57
N GLU A 102 -8.74 10.45 10.04
CA GLU A 102 -9.48 10.90 8.86
C GLU A 102 -9.05 10.14 7.62
N GLU A 103 -7.75 9.84 7.50
CA GLU A 103 -7.20 9.08 6.39
C GLU A 103 -7.68 7.61 6.43
N LEU A 104 -7.78 7.00 7.61
CA LEU A 104 -8.35 5.65 7.75
C LEU A 104 -9.84 5.60 7.34
N ARG A 105 -10.62 6.64 7.67
CA ARG A 105 -12.02 6.74 7.22
C ARG A 105 -12.11 6.85 5.70
N LEU A 106 -11.26 7.68 5.11
CA LEU A 106 -11.22 7.85 3.65
C LEU A 106 -10.84 6.53 2.94
N LEU A 107 -9.86 5.77 3.47
CA LEU A 107 -9.53 4.45 2.93
C LEU A 107 -10.72 3.49 2.99
N ALA A 108 -11.46 3.48 4.10
CA ALA A 108 -12.66 2.65 4.25
C ALA A 108 -13.78 3.06 3.29
N GLU A 109 -14.08 4.35 3.19
CA GLU A 109 -15.14 4.91 2.33
C GLU A 109 -14.89 4.64 0.85
N THR A 110 -13.62 4.69 0.43
CA THR A 110 -13.22 4.50 -0.97
C THR A 110 -12.91 3.05 -1.31
N GLY A 111 -12.82 2.16 -0.32
CA GLY A 111 -12.40 0.77 -0.51
C GLY A 111 -10.92 0.62 -0.85
N THR A 112 -10.10 1.65 -0.60
CA THR A 112 -8.65 1.59 -0.82
C THR A 112 -8.00 0.65 0.18
N GLY A 113 -7.22 -0.31 -0.31
CA GLY A 113 -6.64 -1.37 0.51
C GLY A 113 -5.30 -1.02 1.16
N VAL A 114 -4.93 -1.81 2.18
CA VAL A 114 -3.62 -1.76 2.83
C VAL A 114 -3.00 -3.15 2.88
N ALA A 115 -1.75 -3.26 2.45
CA ALA A 115 -0.93 -4.47 2.56
C ALA A 115 0.00 -4.31 3.78
N HIS A 116 -0.31 -5.01 4.87
CA HIS A 116 0.46 -4.98 6.10
C HIS A 116 1.70 -5.87 6.01
N CYS A 117 2.88 -5.30 6.30
CA CYS A 117 4.18 -5.97 6.22
C CYS A 117 4.83 -6.01 7.61
N PRO A 118 4.30 -6.76 8.60
CA PRO A 118 4.72 -6.63 10.01
C PRO A 118 6.21 -6.93 10.23
N ILE A 119 6.77 -7.98 9.66
CA ILE A 119 8.18 -8.33 9.85
C ILE A 119 9.09 -7.25 9.26
N SER A 120 8.82 -6.81 8.03
CA SER A 120 9.57 -5.72 7.40
C SER A 120 9.50 -4.44 8.23
N ASN A 121 8.31 -4.03 8.67
CA ASN A 121 8.12 -2.84 9.48
C ASN A 121 8.86 -2.91 10.82
N MET A 122 8.91 -4.07 11.45
CA MET A 122 9.67 -4.31 12.69
C MET A 122 11.17 -4.26 12.44
N LYS A 123 11.64 -4.95 11.39
CA LYS A 123 13.06 -5.02 11.04
C LYS A 123 13.64 -3.65 10.68
N LEU A 124 12.87 -2.83 9.97
CA LEU A 124 13.23 -1.48 9.58
C LEU A 124 12.92 -0.42 10.65
N SER A 125 12.30 -0.81 11.76
CA SER A 125 11.85 0.11 12.83
C SER A 125 10.90 1.20 12.34
N SER A 126 10.11 0.92 11.31
CA SER A 126 9.18 1.88 10.71
C SER A 126 8.01 2.22 11.64
N GLY A 127 7.60 1.29 12.50
CA GLY A 127 6.54 1.46 13.49
C GLY A 127 5.49 0.33 13.44
N ILE A 128 4.40 0.52 14.18
CA ILE A 128 3.29 -0.44 14.26
C ILE A 128 2.09 0.12 13.50
N CYS A 129 1.71 -0.56 12.42
CA CYS A 129 0.55 -0.18 11.62
C CYS A 129 -0.76 -0.34 12.43
N ARG A 130 -1.73 0.54 12.22
CA ARG A 130 -3.02 0.59 12.93
C ARG A 130 -4.05 -0.42 12.39
N ILE A 131 -3.63 -1.67 12.16
CA ILE A 131 -4.46 -2.71 11.57
C ILE A 131 -5.78 -2.95 12.34
N PRO A 132 -5.79 -3.01 13.69
CA PRO A 132 -7.04 -3.19 14.42
C PRO A 132 -8.06 -2.08 14.17
N ASP A 133 -7.62 -0.83 14.01
CA ASP A 133 -8.50 0.30 13.71
C ASP A 133 -8.99 0.24 12.25
N MET A 134 -8.12 -0.09 11.32
CA MET A 134 -8.47 -0.30 9.91
C MET A 134 -9.55 -1.36 9.75
N LEU A 135 -9.40 -2.51 10.40
CA LEU A 135 -10.38 -3.59 10.36
C LEU A 135 -11.74 -3.18 10.96
N LYS A 136 -11.74 -2.42 12.07
CA LYS A 136 -12.99 -1.89 12.67
C LYS A 136 -13.71 -0.93 11.76
N LEU A 137 -12.98 -0.15 10.96
CA LEU A 137 -13.54 0.81 10.00
C LEU A 137 -13.93 0.15 8.67
N GLY A 138 -13.56 -1.11 8.44
CA GLY A 138 -13.85 -1.83 7.19
C GLY A 138 -12.85 -1.55 6.05
N VAL A 139 -11.66 -1.03 6.36
CA VAL A 139 -10.59 -0.90 5.36
C VAL A 139 -10.19 -2.30 4.89
N PRO A 140 -10.09 -2.57 3.59
CA PRO A 140 -9.56 -3.82 3.07
C PRO A 140 -8.09 -4.00 3.47
N VAL A 141 -7.78 -5.03 4.26
CA VAL A 141 -6.42 -5.31 4.72
C VAL A 141 -5.97 -6.68 4.26
N GLY A 142 -4.78 -6.74 3.67
CA GLY A 142 -4.05 -7.97 3.35
C GLY A 142 -2.70 -8.02 4.04
N LEU A 143 -2.04 -9.18 4.02
CA LEU A 143 -0.67 -9.36 4.47
C LEU A 143 0.29 -9.38 3.29
N ALA A 144 1.51 -8.90 3.48
CA ALA A 144 2.59 -8.98 2.50
C ALA A 144 3.94 -9.18 3.19
N VAL A 145 4.86 -9.82 2.48
CA VAL A 145 6.19 -10.13 2.99
C VAL A 145 7.21 -9.01 2.75
N ASP A 146 6.92 -8.10 1.80
CA ASP A 146 7.86 -7.06 1.33
C ASP A 146 9.12 -7.66 0.68
N GLY A 147 10.20 -6.89 0.59
CA GLY A 147 11.45 -7.31 -0.05
C GLY A 147 12.32 -8.19 0.84
N SER A 148 13.13 -9.06 0.23
CA SER A 148 14.02 -10.00 0.92
C SER A 148 15.04 -9.32 1.84
N ALA A 149 15.39 -8.06 1.58
CA ALA A 149 16.30 -7.28 2.42
C ALA A 149 15.72 -6.98 3.81
N SER A 150 14.40 -6.88 3.91
CA SER A 150 13.68 -6.58 5.15
C SER A 150 12.85 -7.75 5.68
N ASN A 151 12.86 -8.90 4.99
CA ASN A 151 12.16 -10.12 5.40
C ASN A 151 12.91 -11.37 4.92
N ASP A 152 13.64 -12.00 5.80
CA ASP A 152 14.51 -13.12 5.46
C ASP A 152 13.72 -14.41 5.14
N GLY A 153 12.53 -14.57 5.72
CA GLY A 153 11.71 -15.79 5.61
C GLY A 153 10.82 -15.84 4.37
N SER A 154 10.42 -14.69 3.84
CA SER A 154 9.46 -14.57 2.72
C SER A 154 8.24 -15.50 2.84
N ASN A 155 7.74 -15.70 4.08
CA ASN A 155 6.70 -16.66 4.43
C ASN A 155 5.44 -15.95 4.93
N LEU A 156 4.38 -15.96 4.14
CA LEU A 156 3.14 -15.26 4.47
C LEU A 156 2.42 -15.81 5.71
N LEU A 157 2.59 -17.09 6.04
CA LEU A 157 2.04 -17.67 7.28
C LEU A 157 2.81 -17.16 8.51
N GLU A 158 4.08 -16.86 8.37
CA GLU A 158 4.88 -16.22 9.42
C GLU A 158 4.44 -14.78 9.64
N GLU A 159 4.17 -14.04 8.57
CA GLU A 159 3.57 -12.69 8.65
C GLU A 159 2.26 -12.70 9.45
N LEU A 160 1.39 -13.66 9.19
CA LEU A 160 0.12 -13.80 9.91
C LEU A 160 0.35 -14.02 11.42
N ARG A 161 1.29 -14.89 11.77
CA ARG A 161 1.64 -15.14 13.17
C ARG A 161 2.21 -13.90 13.84
N VAL A 162 3.14 -13.21 13.16
CA VAL A 162 3.79 -12.01 13.70
C VAL A 162 2.78 -10.87 13.83
N ALA A 163 1.94 -10.63 12.81
CA ALA A 163 0.87 -9.64 12.88
C ALA A 163 -0.04 -9.87 14.09
N PHE A 164 -0.49 -11.11 14.31
CA PHE A 164 -1.33 -11.46 15.45
C PHE A 164 -0.64 -11.14 16.78
N LEU A 165 0.60 -11.56 16.98
CA LEU A 165 1.33 -11.34 18.23
C LEU A 165 1.64 -9.86 18.46
N LEU A 166 2.05 -9.13 17.41
CA LEU A 166 2.36 -7.71 17.47
C LEU A 166 1.15 -6.89 17.91
N HIS A 167 0.00 -7.11 17.27
CA HIS A 167 -1.20 -6.35 17.59
C HIS A 167 -1.80 -6.74 18.94
N ARG A 168 -1.64 -7.99 19.33
CA ARG A 168 -2.04 -8.45 20.67
C ARG A 168 -1.18 -7.81 21.75
N LEU A 169 0.13 -7.68 21.55
CA LEU A 169 1.03 -7.00 22.49
C LEU A 169 0.70 -5.50 22.61
N ASN A 170 0.37 -4.87 21.48
CA ASN A 170 0.06 -3.42 21.44
C ASN A 170 -1.38 -3.09 21.86
N SER A 171 -2.25 -4.07 22.01
CA SER A 171 -3.63 -3.89 22.45
C SER A 171 -3.72 -4.03 23.98
N SER A 172 -4.48 -3.15 24.64
CA SER A 172 -4.80 -3.36 26.05
C SER A 172 -5.67 -4.62 26.21
N ILE A 173 -5.55 -5.33 27.35
CA ILE A 173 -6.32 -6.53 27.67
C ILE A 173 -7.84 -6.30 27.55
N THR A 174 -8.31 -5.07 27.76
CA THR A 174 -9.72 -4.68 27.65
C THR A 174 -10.27 -4.70 26.22
N ASN A 175 -9.41 -4.72 25.20
CA ASN A 175 -9.80 -4.73 23.79
C ASN A 175 -9.80 -6.14 23.17
N ILE A 176 -9.55 -7.18 23.96
CA ILE A 176 -9.60 -8.58 23.51
C ILE A 176 -11.00 -9.10 23.85
N LYS A 177 -11.94 -8.86 22.95
CA LYS A 177 -13.25 -9.54 22.91
C LYS A 177 -13.31 -10.47 21.73
#